data_4cff7d7549646eb170846d085745adf3
#
_entry.id   4cff7d7549646eb170846d085745adf3
#
_cell.length_a   1.000
_cell.length_b   1.000
_cell.length_c   1.000
_cell.angle_alpha   90.00
_cell.angle_beta   90.00
_cell.angle_gamma   90.00
#
_symmetry.space_group_name_H-M   'P 1'
#
loop_
_entity.id
_entity.type
_entity.pdbx_description
1 polymer ?
#
loop_
_entity_poly.entity_id
_entity_poly.type
_entity_poly.pdbx_seq_one_letter_code
_entity_poly.pdbx_strand_id
1 'polypeptide(L)'
;MSAAGFLRIKKLTGSGIIGKAARHNRRTVQTEYGSNERIDQARSHLNQTIHGPASADAVVQLSKDLMAAAGVTVLRKDAVMGLEVIVSLPANHQLNDLEYFTACTKWIADYFGGMQNILSSDVHRDEAQPHCHILILPLLNGKMNGGKMMGYKRKLLAMQQKFFDDVSSHFGLEKAPAKLAGASKQAAVKVVLQSLIAASDPALKSKAWTTIRDDIERDPSPYVRDLGIELQPPIKKLSTMAQIFTSKGKGKSSQPKSIDFAPPEKRQSLCSVDFHSRSSLTHPPNPPADTPILDVIRIRESELDPATFNFDLGEFVQQPPLRAS
;
A
#
# COMPACT_ATOMS: atom_id res chain seq x y z
N MET A 1 20.95 6.53 15.09
CA MET A 1 20.04 6.54 13.93
C MET A 1 18.70 6.04 14.43
N SER A 2 17.65 6.84 14.26
CA SER A 2 16.34 6.42 14.72
C SER A 2 15.78 5.35 13.79
N ALA A 3 15.13 4.38 14.40
CA ALA A 3 14.58 3.23 13.72
C ALA A 3 13.25 3.60 13.06
N ALA A 4 13.07 3.33 11.78
CA ALA A 4 11.81 3.57 11.08
C ALA A 4 10.96 2.29 11.05
N GLY A 5 9.74 2.36 11.59
CA GLY A 5 8.74 1.30 11.45
C GLY A 5 8.12 1.31 10.06
N PHE A 6 7.74 0.12 9.57
CA PHE A 6 7.13 -0.03 8.25
C PHE A 6 5.82 -0.81 8.31
N LEU A 7 4.79 -0.36 7.57
CA LEU A 7 3.52 -1.04 7.43
C LEU A 7 3.15 -1.21 5.95
N ARG A 8 2.83 -2.44 5.56
CA ARG A 8 2.32 -2.81 4.23
C ARG A 8 1.01 -3.59 4.37
N ILE A 9 0.11 -3.41 3.40
CA ILE A 9 -1.11 -4.21 3.28
C ILE A 9 -1.24 -4.78 1.86
N LYS A 10 -1.71 -6.02 1.75
CA LYS A 10 -1.88 -6.77 0.51
C LYS A 10 -3.25 -7.43 0.47
N LYS A 11 -3.86 -7.46 -0.71
CA LYS A 11 -5.06 -8.26 -0.97
C LYS A 11 -4.67 -9.71 -1.23
N LEU A 12 -5.37 -10.62 -0.62
CA LEU A 12 -5.27 -12.04 -0.87
C LEU A 12 -6.48 -12.48 -1.71
N THR A 13 -6.22 -12.90 -2.94
CA THR A 13 -7.25 -13.32 -3.91
C THR A 13 -6.98 -14.76 -4.37
N GLY A 14 -8.04 -15.46 -4.76
CA GLY A 14 -7.95 -16.82 -5.27
C GLY A 14 -8.27 -17.90 -4.25
N SER A 15 -8.55 -19.10 -4.78
CA SER A 15 -8.90 -20.27 -3.97
C SER A 15 -7.73 -20.72 -3.11
N GLY A 16 -8.01 -21.06 -1.86
CA GLY A 16 -7.00 -21.60 -0.91
C GLY A 16 -5.95 -20.59 -0.44
N ILE A 17 -6.06 -19.30 -0.81
CA ILE A 17 -5.04 -18.29 -0.51
C ILE A 17 -4.87 -18.06 1.00
N ILE A 18 -5.96 -18.14 1.80
CA ILE A 18 -5.88 -18.05 3.27
C ILE A 18 -5.01 -19.17 3.82
N GLY A 19 -5.22 -20.40 3.33
CA GLY A 19 -4.40 -21.54 3.75
C GLY A 19 -2.93 -21.41 3.35
N LYS A 20 -2.64 -20.86 2.17
CA LYS A 20 -1.26 -20.58 1.76
C LYS A 20 -0.60 -19.56 2.68
N ALA A 21 -1.28 -18.44 2.95
CA ALA A 21 -0.79 -17.41 3.86
C ALA A 21 -0.60 -17.96 5.29
N ALA A 22 -1.60 -18.68 5.84
CA ALA A 22 -1.52 -19.25 7.16
C ALA A 22 -0.38 -20.26 7.29
N ARG A 23 -0.15 -21.13 6.29
CA ARG A 23 0.97 -22.08 6.29
C ARG A 23 2.32 -21.40 6.24
N HIS A 24 2.46 -20.35 5.43
CA HIS A 24 3.67 -19.52 5.40
C HIS A 24 3.92 -18.89 6.78
N ASN A 25 2.92 -18.22 7.35
CA ASN A 25 3.03 -17.52 8.63
C ASN A 25 3.33 -18.49 9.79
N ARG A 26 2.89 -19.74 9.70
CA ARG A 26 3.16 -20.80 10.69
C ARG A 26 4.41 -21.64 10.38
N ARG A 27 5.17 -21.28 9.32
CA ARG A 27 6.35 -22.04 8.90
C ARG A 27 6.09 -23.55 8.70
N THR A 28 4.90 -23.90 8.18
CA THR A 28 4.53 -25.30 7.93
C THR A 28 4.78 -25.75 6.49
N VAL A 29 5.29 -24.88 5.61
CA VAL A 29 5.64 -25.22 4.24
C VAL A 29 7.06 -25.74 4.19
N GLN A 30 7.22 -27.05 4.11
CA GLN A 30 8.56 -27.70 4.08
C GLN A 30 9.44 -27.25 2.92
N THR A 31 8.84 -26.89 1.77
CA THR A 31 9.58 -26.39 0.62
C THR A 31 10.20 -24.98 0.83
N GLU A 32 9.76 -24.24 1.84
CA GLU A 32 10.37 -22.97 2.22
C GLU A 32 11.64 -23.19 3.05
N TYR A 33 11.76 -24.33 3.72
CA TYR A 33 12.96 -24.73 4.43
C TYR A 33 14.00 -25.25 3.41
N GLY A 34 15.08 -24.51 3.21
CA GLY A 34 16.19 -24.89 2.34
C GLY A 34 16.14 -24.31 0.91
N SER A 35 14.99 -23.84 0.41
CA SER A 35 14.90 -23.12 -0.88
C SER A 35 14.85 -21.61 -0.69
N ASN A 36 14.45 -21.12 0.48
CA ASN A 36 14.39 -19.70 0.79
C ASN A 36 15.57 -19.33 1.71
N GLU A 37 16.65 -18.86 1.12
CA GLU A 37 17.86 -18.40 1.84
C GLU A 37 17.58 -17.25 2.84
N ARG A 38 16.38 -16.70 2.82
CA ARG A 38 15.98 -15.60 3.71
C ARG A 38 15.49 -16.08 5.08
N ILE A 39 15.08 -17.37 5.18
CA ILE A 39 14.57 -17.95 6.43
C ILE A 39 15.69 -18.72 7.12
N ASP A 40 16.09 -18.25 8.29
CA ASP A 40 17.01 -18.96 9.17
C ASP A 40 16.23 -19.98 10.02
N GLN A 41 16.24 -21.24 9.58
CA GLN A 41 15.54 -22.32 10.23
C GLN A 41 15.95 -22.49 11.71
N ALA A 42 17.22 -22.24 12.05
CA ALA A 42 17.69 -22.34 13.43
C ALA A 42 17.01 -21.32 14.36
N ARG A 43 16.51 -20.22 13.80
CA ARG A 43 15.81 -19.15 14.55
C ARG A 43 14.29 -19.27 14.50
N SER A 44 13.72 -20.21 13.74
CA SER A 44 12.25 -20.34 13.62
C SER A 44 11.56 -20.64 14.95
N HIS A 45 12.26 -21.20 15.93
CA HIS A 45 11.76 -21.38 17.28
C HIS A 45 11.51 -20.07 18.05
N LEU A 46 12.05 -18.94 17.57
CA LEU A 46 11.85 -17.61 18.13
C LEU A 46 10.55 -16.95 17.62
N ASN A 47 9.93 -17.54 16.60
CA ASN A 47 8.66 -17.03 16.06
C ASN A 47 7.54 -17.24 17.08
N GLN A 48 6.59 -16.32 17.09
CA GLN A 48 5.54 -16.31 18.11
C GLN A 48 4.20 -15.90 17.51
N THR A 49 3.13 -16.59 17.92
CA THR A 49 1.76 -16.19 17.60
C THR A 49 1.21 -15.29 18.70
N ILE A 50 0.73 -14.11 18.31
CA ILE A 50 0.03 -13.17 19.20
C ILE A 50 -1.46 -13.50 19.27
N HIS A 51 -2.06 -13.84 18.12
CA HIS A 51 -3.51 -14.09 18.04
C HIS A 51 -3.84 -15.17 17.01
N GLY A 52 -4.97 -15.85 17.24
CA GLY A 52 -5.55 -16.84 16.34
C GLY A 52 -5.21 -18.28 16.69
N PRO A 53 -5.81 -19.25 15.99
CA PRO A 53 -5.64 -20.69 16.23
C PRO A 53 -4.19 -21.15 16.04
N ALA A 54 -3.80 -22.21 16.72
CA ALA A 54 -2.42 -22.72 16.71
C ALA A 54 -1.98 -23.27 15.34
N SER A 55 -2.88 -23.88 14.55
CA SER A 55 -2.55 -24.47 13.26
C SER A 55 -3.07 -23.67 12.06
N ALA A 56 -2.39 -23.78 10.93
CA ALA A 56 -2.82 -23.15 9.69
C ALA A 56 -4.19 -23.65 9.21
N ASP A 57 -4.48 -24.94 9.40
CA ASP A 57 -5.78 -25.51 9.01
C ASP A 57 -6.91 -25.00 9.92
N ALA A 58 -6.64 -24.79 11.20
CA ALA A 58 -7.61 -24.16 12.10
C ALA A 58 -7.86 -22.69 11.75
N VAL A 59 -6.86 -21.94 11.24
CA VAL A 59 -7.05 -20.59 10.69
C VAL A 59 -7.97 -20.62 9.46
N VAL A 60 -7.79 -21.60 8.57
CA VAL A 60 -8.68 -21.80 7.42
C VAL A 60 -10.11 -22.11 7.87
N GLN A 61 -10.25 -22.99 8.85
CA GLN A 61 -11.56 -23.35 9.37
C GLN A 61 -12.26 -22.15 10.00
N LEU A 62 -11.57 -21.38 10.84
CA LEU A 62 -12.07 -20.14 11.42
C LEU A 62 -12.58 -19.18 10.35
N SER A 63 -11.83 -19.01 9.24
CA SER A 63 -12.27 -18.14 8.15
C SER A 63 -13.58 -18.59 7.50
N LYS A 64 -13.77 -19.92 7.37
CA LYS A 64 -15.01 -20.50 6.82
C LYS A 64 -16.18 -20.34 7.79
N ASP A 65 -15.95 -20.58 9.05
CA ASP A 65 -16.98 -20.48 10.10
C ASP A 65 -17.50 -19.04 10.24
N LEU A 66 -16.58 -18.05 10.21
CA LEU A 66 -16.94 -16.63 10.23
C LEU A 66 -17.72 -16.21 8.98
N MET A 67 -17.33 -16.70 7.80
CA MET A 67 -18.10 -16.46 6.57
C MET A 67 -19.49 -17.09 6.62
N ALA A 68 -19.58 -18.33 7.10
CA ALA A 68 -20.86 -19.04 7.25
C ALA A 68 -21.78 -18.34 8.26
N ALA A 69 -21.25 -17.95 9.43
CA ALA A 69 -22.00 -17.20 10.43
C ALA A 69 -22.52 -15.85 9.93
N ALA A 70 -21.78 -15.23 9.00
CA ALA A 70 -22.21 -13.99 8.33
C ALA A 70 -23.14 -14.21 7.13
N GLY A 71 -23.52 -15.45 6.81
CA GLY A 71 -24.39 -15.79 5.68
C GLY A 71 -23.71 -15.60 4.30
N VAL A 72 -22.39 -15.61 4.24
CA VAL A 72 -21.64 -15.51 2.98
C VAL A 72 -21.64 -16.88 2.29
N THR A 73 -22.53 -17.09 1.32
CA THR A 73 -22.68 -18.37 0.61
C THR A 73 -22.03 -18.38 -0.77
N VAL A 74 -21.98 -17.24 -1.43
CA VAL A 74 -21.46 -17.12 -2.80
C VAL A 74 -20.42 -16.01 -2.88
N LEU A 75 -19.27 -16.33 -3.44
CA LEU A 75 -18.18 -15.37 -3.69
C LEU A 75 -17.86 -15.34 -5.19
N ARG A 76 -17.54 -14.15 -5.70
CA ARG A 76 -17.01 -14.01 -7.05
C ARG A 76 -15.64 -14.68 -7.14
N LYS A 77 -15.26 -15.13 -8.34
CA LYS A 77 -13.97 -15.78 -8.61
C LYS A 77 -12.77 -14.88 -8.22
N ASP A 78 -12.92 -13.57 -8.37
CA ASP A 78 -11.93 -12.53 -8.07
C ASP A 78 -12.10 -11.90 -6.67
N ALA A 79 -12.91 -12.51 -5.81
CA ALA A 79 -13.15 -12.00 -4.47
C ALA A 79 -11.85 -11.89 -3.66
N VAL A 80 -11.74 -10.81 -2.91
CA VAL A 80 -10.66 -10.65 -1.92
C VAL A 80 -11.01 -11.51 -0.71
N MET A 81 -10.30 -12.62 -0.57
CA MET A 81 -10.52 -13.63 0.48
C MET A 81 -9.95 -13.21 1.83
N GLY A 82 -8.89 -12.42 1.81
CA GLY A 82 -8.22 -11.90 2.98
C GLY A 82 -7.48 -10.60 2.70
N LEU A 83 -7.11 -9.91 3.77
CA LEU A 83 -6.09 -8.87 3.74
C LEU A 83 -4.94 -9.33 4.61
N GLU A 84 -3.73 -9.13 4.16
CA GLU A 84 -2.52 -9.37 4.94
C GLU A 84 -1.83 -8.05 5.21
N VAL A 85 -1.65 -7.74 6.49
CA VAL A 85 -0.85 -6.59 6.93
C VAL A 85 0.47 -7.11 7.44
N ILE A 86 1.57 -6.50 6.97
CA ILE A 86 2.91 -6.78 7.47
C ILE A 86 3.42 -5.50 8.13
N VAL A 87 3.81 -5.63 9.40
CA VAL A 87 4.48 -4.58 10.16
C VAL A 87 5.88 -5.06 10.48
N SER A 88 6.91 -4.29 10.18
CA SER A 88 8.30 -4.66 10.43
C SER A 88 9.06 -3.61 11.22
N LEU A 89 10.05 -4.10 11.98
CA LEU A 89 11.04 -3.29 12.70
C LEU A 89 12.39 -3.41 12.01
N PRO A 90 13.26 -2.39 12.11
CA PRO A 90 14.65 -2.52 11.68
C PRO A 90 15.37 -3.62 12.46
N ALA A 91 16.34 -4.27 11.84
CA ALA A 91 17.08 -5.37 12.47
C ALA A 91 17.80 -4.98 13.78
N ASN A 92 18.18 -3.73 13.90
CA ASN A 92 18.94 -3.19 15.05
C ASN A 92 18.07 -2.38 16.03
N HIS A 93 16.75 -2.61 16.08
CA HIS A 93 15.87 -1.95 17.03
C HIS A 93 16.19 -2.38 18.47
N GLN A 94 15.87 -1.51 19.43
CA GLN A 94 16.04 -1.76 20.86
C GLN A 94 14.70 -1.88 21.59
N LEU A 95 13.60 -2.06 20.85
CA LEU A 95 12.26 -2.12 21.39
C LEU A 95 11.92 -3.52 21.89
N ASN A 96 10.97 -3.60 22.82
CA ASN A 96 10.25 -4.84 23.07
C ASN A 96 9.35 -5.12 21.85
N ASP A 97 9.79 -5.98 20.95
CA ASP A 97 9.11 -6.27 19.69
C ASP A 97 7.74 -6.92 19.90
N LEU A 98 7.59 -7.76 20.91
CA LEU A 98 6.30 -8.39 21.22
C LEU A 98 5.27 -7.35 21.65
N GLU A 99 5.65 -6.41 22.50
CA GLU A 99 4.78 -5.32 22.93
C GLU A 99 4.38 -4.44 21.74
N TYR A 100 5.34 -4.07 20.90
CA TYR A 100 5.08 -3.31 19.68
C TYR A 100 4.12 -4.04 18.74
N PHE A 101 4.39 -5.30 18.39
CA PHE A 101 3.53 -6.05 17.47
C PHE A 101 2.15 -6.36 18.05
N THR A 102 2.04 -6.48 19.39
CA THR A 102 0.74 -6.59 20.06
C THR A 102 -0.07 -5.30 19.91
N ALA A 103 0.56 -4.13 20.12
CA ALA A 103 -0.07 -2.84 19.90
C ALA A 103 -0.48 -2.66 18.43
N CYS A 104 0.38 -3.06 17.49
CA CYS A 104 0.08 -3.06 16.05
C CYS A 104 -1.15 -3.93 15.74
N THR A 105 -1.21 -5.16 16.28
CA THR A 105 -2.32 -6.09 16.05
C THR A 105 -3.63 -5.50 16.55
N LYS A 106 -3.62 -4.91 17.73
CA LYS A 106 -4.80 -4.24 18.30
C LYS A 106 -5.27 -3.08 17.44
N TRP A 107 -4.35 -2.20 17.04
CA TRP A 107 -4.68 -1.05 16.20
C TRP A 107 -5.24 -1.49 14.83
N ILE A 108 -4.64 -2.51 14.20
CA ILE A 108 -5.13 -3.09 12.94
C ILE A 108 -6.52 -3.70 13.13
N ALA A 109 -6.76 -4.41 14.22
CA ALA A 109 -8.08 -4.95 14.55
C ALA A 109 -9.13 -3.83 14.63
N ASP A 110 -8.86 -2.79 15.40
CA ASP A 110 -9.76 -1.64 15.57
C ASP A 110 -10.02 -0.93 14.22
N TYR A 111 -8.98 -0.76 13.41
CA TYR A 111 -9.10 -0.13 12.09
C TYR A 111 -9.94 -0.94 11.10
N PHE A 112 -9.89 -2.28 11.17
CA PHE A 112 -10.58 -3.20 10.25
C PHE A 112 -11.83 -3.86 10.83
N GLY A 113 -12.43 -3.27 11.85
CA GLY A 113 -13.76 -3.63 12.34
C GLY A 113 -13.78 -4.59 13.52
N GLY A 114 -12.68 -4.77 14.20
CA GLY A 114 -12.57 -5.49 15.47
C GLY A 114 -11.74 -6.78 15.41
N MET A 115 -11.37 -7.27 16.59
CA MET A 115 -10.52 -8.47 16.74
C MET A 115 -11.14 -9.72 16.11
N GLN A 116 -12.46 -9.80 16.02
CA GLN A 116 -13.17 -10.91 15.39
C GLN A 116 -12.87 -11.06 13.89
N ASN A 117 -12.35 -10.02 13.24
CA ASN A 117 -11.90 -10.08 11.84
C ASN A 117 -10.45 -10.53 11.69
N ILE A 118 -9.67 -10.61 12.79
CA ILE A 118 -8.29 -11.07 12.77
C ILE A 118 -8.27 -12.60 12.81
N LEU A 119 -7.78 -13.22 11.74
CA LEU A 119 -7.65 -14.67 11.63
C LEU A 119 -6.40 -15.18 12.36
N SER A 120 -5.28 -14.47 12.18
CA SER A 120 -4.03 -14.72 12.90
C SER A 120 -3.14 -13.49 12.94
N SER A 121 -2.24 -13.46 13.91
CA SER A 121 -1.15 -12.50 14.03
C SER A 121 0.11 -13.25 14.48
N ASP A 122 1.11 -13.29 13.60
CA ASP A 122 2.29 -14.14 13.71
C ASP A 122 3.57 -13.30 13.58
N VAL A 123 4.41 -13.34 14.61
CA VAL A 123 5.70 -12.64 14.63
C VAL A 123 6.80 -13.57 14.12
N HIS A 124 7.55 -13.09 13.15
CA HIS A 124 8.73 -13.75 12.59
C HIS A 124 10.00 -13.04 13.05
N ARG A 125 10.93 -13.84 13.61
CA ARG A 125 12.28 -13.42 14.01
C ARG A 125 13.36 -14.22 13.31
N ASP A 126 12.95 -15.09 12.38
CA ASP A 126 13.80 -15.99 11.61
C ASP A 126 14.20 -15.42 10.23
N GLU A 127 13.92 -14.15 9.98
CA GLU A 127 14.35 -13.43 8.80
C GLU A 127 15.28 -12.25 9.18
N ALA A 128 15.75 -11.51 8.18
CA ALA A 128 16.68 -10.41 8.37
C ALA A 128 16.14 -9.29 9.27
N GLN A 129 14.83 -9.08 9.29
CA GLN A 129 14.15 -8.07 10.11
C GLN A 129 12.97 -8.72 10.86
N PRO A 130 12.80 -8.42 12.14
CA PRO A 130 11.61 -8.83 12.88
C PRO A 130 10.36 -8.20 12.26
N HIS A 131 9.35 -9.01 12.01
CA HIS A 131 8.10 -8.52 11.44
C HIS A 131 6.90 -9.38 11.89
N CYS A 132 5.72 -8.78 11.77
CA CYS A 132 4.47 -9.43 12.15
C CYS A 132 3.55 -9.50 10.94
N HIS A 133 3.06 -10.70 10.64
CA HIS A 133 2.01 -10.97 9.68
C HIS A 133 0.66 -10.96 10.37
N ILE A 134 -0.25 -10.07 9.97
CA ILE A 134 -1.60 -9.99 10.51
C ILE A 134 -2.57 -10.33 9.38
N LEU A 135 -3.21 -11.48 9.50
CA LEU A 135 -4.16 -12.00 8.51
C LEU A 135 -5.59 -11.63 8.91
N ILE A 136 -6.32 -10.96 8.01
CA ILE A 136 -7.63 -10.36 8.28
C ILE A 136 -8.67 -10.96 7.35
N LEU A 137 -9.81 -11.39 7.89
CA LEU A 137 -11.00 -11.68 7.10
C LEU A 137 -11.70 -10.35 6.79
N PRO A 138 -11.86 -9.94 5.51
CA PRO A 138 -12.41 -8.64 5.18
C PRO A 138 -13.94 -8.62 5.23
N LEU A 139 -14.49 -8.98 6.39
CA LEU A 139 -15.91 -9.07 6.65
C LEU A 139 -16.43 -7.74 7.22
N LEU A 140 -17.33 -7.09 6.49
CA LEU A 140 -17.93 -5.82 6.89
C LEU A 140 -19.45 -5.89 6.69
N ASN A 141 -20.21 -5.71 7.78
CA ASN A 141 -21.66 -5.78 7.77
C ASN A 141 -22.21 -7.05 7.08
N GLY A 142 -21.68 -8.21 7.44
CA GLY A 142 -22.08 -9.50 6.90
C GLY A 142 -21.66 -9.77 5.45
N LYS A 143 -20.76 -8.96 4.86
CA LYS A 143 -20.32 -9.11 3.47
C LYS A 143 -18.81 -9.07 3.34
N MET A 144 -18.25 -9.90 2.46
CA MET A 144 -16.85 -9.85 2.09
C MET A 144 -16.56 -8.60 1.25
N ASN A 145 -15.79 -7.66 1.78
CA ASN A 145 -15.60 -6.35 1.16
C ASN A 145 -14.14 -5.83 1.23
N GLY A 146 -13.20 -6.70 0.93
CA GLY A 146 -11.77 -6.39 1.02
C GLY A 146 -11.33 -5.22 0.16
N GLY A 147 -11.95 -5.02 -1.01
CA GLY A 147 -11.67 -3.88 -1.86
C GLY A 147 -11.99 -2.54 -1.19
N LYS A 148 -13.17 -2.43 -0.57
CA LYS A 148 -13.61 -1.23 0.16
C LYS A 148 -12.83 -1.03 1.47
N MET A 149 -12.54 -2.12 2.18
CA MET A 149 -11.79 -2.07 3.43
C MET A 149 -10.36 -1.54 3.20
N MET A 150 -9.65 -2.09 2.23
CA MET A 150 -8.31 -1.62 1.86
C MET A 150 -8.36 -0.20 1.26
N GLY A 151 -9.33 0.05 0.38
CA GLY A 151 -9.49 1.34 -0.30
C GLY A 151 -8.44 1.59 -1.39
N TYR A 152 -8.33 2.85 -1.79
CA TYR A 152 -7.38 3.31 -2.81
C TYR A 152 -6.13 3.92 -2.18
N LYS A 153 -5.14 4.28 -2.98
CA LYS A 153 -3.84 4.83 -2.56
C LYS A 153 -3.95 5.94 -1.51
N ARG A 154 -4.87 6.90 -1.69
CA ARG A 154 -5.07 8.00 -0.72
C ARG A 154 -5.47 7.47 0.66
N LYS A 155 -6.38 6.49 0.71
CA LYS A 155 -6.81 5.86 1.96
C LYS A 155 -5.67 5.10 2.62
N LEU A 156 -4.85 4.39 1.81
CA LEU A 156 -3.67 3.68 2.33
C LEU A 156 -2.64 4.62 2.94
N LEU A 157 -2.35 5.74 2.27
CA LEU A 157 -1.43 6.76 2.81
C LEU A 157 -1.96 7.37 4.10
N ALA A 158 -3.27 7.67 4.17
CA ALA A 158 -3.90 8.17 5.39
C ALA A 158 -3.87 7.12 6.51
N MET A 159 -4.08 5.83 6.20
CA MET A 159 -3.97 4.73 7.15
C MET A 159 -2.54 4.61 7.69
N GLN A 160 -1.53 4.66 6.82
CA GLN A 160 -0.12 4.60 7.24
C GLN A 160 0.26 5.80 8.11
N GLN A 161 -0.24 7.00 7.79
CA GLN A 161 -0.01 8.18 8.62
C GLN A 161 -0.65 7.98 10.00
N LYS A 162 -1.93 7.59 10.03
CA LYS A 162 -2.65 7.38 11.28
C LYS A 162 -2.01 6.26 12.12
N PHE A 163 -1.56 5.17 11.50
CA PHE A 163 -0.82 4.11 12.19
C PHE A 163 0.49 4.63 12.81
N PHE A 164 1.21 5.47 12.09
CA PHE A 164 2.41 6.10 12.63
C PHE A 164 2.09 6.96 13.84
N ASP A 165 1.07 7.83 13.73
CA ASP A 165 0.68 8.76 14.78
C ASP A 165 0.16 8.02 16.03
N ASP A 166 -0.66 6.99 15.83
CA ASP A 166 -1.35 6.27 16.93
C ASP A 166 -0.47 5.17 17.56
N VAL A 167 0.52 4.61 16.84
CA VAL A 167 1.30 3.47 17.32
C VAL A 167 2.80 3.75 17.22
N SER A 168 3.37 3.85 16.03
CA SER A 168 4.83 3.82 15.85
C SER A 168 5.54 4.95 16.58
N SER A 169 4.98 6.15 16.61
CA SER A 169 5.54 7.32 17.29
C SER A 169 5.65 7.10 18.82
N HIS A 170 4.69 6.38 19.42
CA HIS A 170 4.69 6.09 20.85
C HIS A 170 5.81 5.11 21.27
N PHE A 171 6.32 4.34 20.32
CA PHE A 171 7.48 3.48 20.50
C PHE A 171 8.81 4.16 20.09
N GLY A 172 8.79 5.49 19.87
CA GLY A 172 9.99 6.23 19.49
C GLY A 172 10.51 5.92 18.08
N LEU A 173 9.66 5.32 17.23
CA LEU A 173 10.00 5.06 15.84
C LEU A 173 9.84 6.33 15.01
N GLU A 174 10.71 6.54 14.04
CA GLU A 174 10.55 7.59 13.05
C GLU A 174 9.74 7.11 11.84
N LYS A 175 9.13 8.07 11.17
CA LYS A 175 8.49 7.79 9.90
C LYS A 175 9.55 7.68 8.82
N ALA A 176 9.56 6.57 8.10
CA ALA A 176 10.42 6.43 6.93
C ALA A 176 10.16 7.58 5.95
N PRO A 177 11.22 8.27 5.47
CA PRO A 177 11.04 9.35 4.50
C PRO A 177 10.36 8.82 3.24
N ALA A 178 9.52 9.66 2.63
CA ALA A 178 8.87 9.30 1.39
C ALA A 178 9.92 9.03 0.30
N LYS A 179 9.77 7.93 -0.43
CA LYS A 179 10.68 7.59 -1.53
C LYS A 179 10.65 8.68 -2.59
N LEU A 180 11.82 9.14 -2.98
CA LEU A 180 11.96 10.13 -4.04
C LEU A 180 11.48 9.55 -5.37
N ALA A 181 10.65 10.30 -6.12
CA ALA A 181 10.11 9.87 -7.41
C ALA A 181 10.04 11.01 -8.41
N GLY A 182 9.98 10.69 -9.70
CA GLY A 182 9.84 11.66 -10.78
C GLY A 182 10.90 12.79 -10.73
N ALA A 183 10.47 14.02 -10.86
CA ALA A 183 11.36 15.19 -10.89
C ALA A 183 12.20 15.35 -9.62
N SER A 184 11.65 15.05 -8.45
CA SER A 184 12.38 15.11 -7.17
C SER A 184 13.51 14.09 -7.11
N LYS A 185 13.29 12.88 -7.64
CA LYS A 185 14.33 11.86 -7.74
C LYS A 185 15.45 12.31 -8.68
N GLN A 186 15.09 12.82 -9.87
CA GLN A 186 16.07 13.32 -10.84
C GLN A 186 16.90 14.49 -10.27
N ALA A 187 16.26 15.42 -9.54
CA ALA A 187 16.95 16.50 -8.88
C ALA A 187 17.93 15.98 -7.82
N ALA A 188 17.53 15.00 -7.01
CA ALA A 188 18.37 14.37 -6.01
C ALA A 188 19.58 13.68 -6.64
N VAL A 189 19.39 12.88 -7.69
CA VAL A 189 20.48 12.24 -8.46
C VAL A 189 21.49 13.28 -8.93
N LYS A 190 20.99 14.38 -9.54
CA LYS A 190 21.85 15.44 -10.03
C LYS A 190 22.69 16.06 -8.90
N VAL A 191 22.08 16.38 -7.78
CA VAL A 191 22.78 17.01 -6.64
C VAL A 191 23.80 16.05 -6.03
N VAL A 192 23.46 14.75 -5.85
CA VAL A 192 24.39 13.72 -5.37
C VAL A 192 25.62 13.63 -6.28
N LEU A 193 25.42 13.50 -7.59
CA LEU A 193 26.52 13.40 -8.55
C LEU A 193 27.39 14.66 -8.55
N GLN A 194 26.79 15.86 -8.46
CA GLN A 194 27.53 17.11 -8.34
C GLN A 194 28.33 17.19 -7.05
N SER A 195 27.79 16.73 -5.93
CA SER A 195 28.48 16.69 -4.64
C SER A 195 29.72 15.78 -4.68
N LEU A 196 29.59 14.58 -5.25
CA LEU A 196 30.70 13.65 -5.42
C LEU A 196 31.80 14.23 -6.33
N ILE A 197 31.42 14.91 -7.43
CA ILE A 197 32.38 15.58 -8.32
C ILE A 197 33.12 16.74 -7.58
N ALA A 198 32.37 17.57 -6.88
CA ALA A 198 32.95 18.70 -6.14
C ALA A 198 33.92 18.23 -5.06
N ALA A 199 33.62 17.11 -4.39
CA ALA A 199 34.48 16.48 -3.39
C ALA A 199 35.67 15.71 -4.01
N SER A 200 35.74 15.58 -5.33
CA SER A 200 36.72 14.70 -6.02
C SER A 200 36.71 13.27 -5.44
N ASP A 201 35.51 12.73 -5.16
CA ASP A 201 35.35 11.45 -4.48
C ASP A 201 36.12 10.34 -5.19
N PRO A 202 36.87 9.49 -4.49
CA PRO A 202 37.63 8.38 -5.08
C PRO A 202 36.72 7.37 -5.85
N ALA A 203 35.45 7.26 -5.47
CA ALA A 203 34.48 6.41 -6.14
C ALA A 203 34.34 6.74 -7.64
N LEU A 204 34.53 8.00 -8.03
CA LEU A 204 34.45 8.46 -9.45
C LEU A 204 35.51 7.79 -10.34
N LYS A 205 36.65 7.38 -9.77
CA LYS A 205 37.76 6.72 -10.47
C LYS A 205 37.76 5.21 -10.27
N SER A 206 36.83 4.68 -9.51
CA SER A 206 36.72 3.26 -9.20
C SER A 206 36.23 2.47 -10.42
N LYS A 207 36.71 1.22 -10.58
CA LYS A 207 36.15 0.27 -11.55
C LYS A 207 34.65 -0.04 -11.30
N ALA A 208 34.17 0.17 -10.05
CA ALA A 208 32.79 -0.01 -9.66
C ALA A 208 31.91 1.24 -9.94
N TRP A 209 32.47 2.30 -10.52
CA TRP A 209 31.71 3.56 -10.68
C TRP A 209 30.39 3.40 -11.41
N THR A 210 30.35 2.58 -12.46
CA THR A 210 29.11 2.34 -13.21
C THR A 210 28.03 1.77 -12.31
N THR A 211 28.36 0.77 -11.49
CA THR A 211 27.42 0.17 -10.54
C THR A 211 26.94 1.17 -9.48
N ILE A 212 27.89 1.96 -8.92
CA ILE A 212 27.57 3.00 -7.93
C ILE A 212 26.64 4.05 -8.53
N ARG A 213 26.91 4.46 -9.76
CA ARG A 213 26.07 5.43 -10.48
C ARG A 213 24.66 4.89 -10.72
N ASP A 214 24.55 3.64 -11.18
CA ASP A 214 23.27 2.98 -11.39
C ASP A 214 22.47 2.86 -10.07
N ASP A 215 23.15 2.61 -8.96
CA ASP A 215 22.52 2.59 -7.63
C ASP A 215 22.02 3.98 -7.22
N ILE A 216 22.81 5.05 -7.44
CA ILE A 216 22.39 6.43 -7.21
C ILE A 216 21.17 6.77 -8.08
N GLU A 217 21.19 6.38 -9.36
CA GLU A 217 20.09 6.63 -10.28
C GLU A 217 18.83 5.82 -9.91
N ARG A 218 18.99 4.61 -9.34
CA ARG A 218 17.89 3.78 -8.86
C ARG A 218 17.27 4.32 -7.58
N ASP A 219 18.07 4.70 -6.59
CA ASP A 219 17.62 5.30 -5.34
C ASP A 219 18.67 6.27 -4.76
N PRO A 220 18.54 7.58 -4.99
CA PRO A 220 19.48 8.56 -4.47
C PRO A 220 19.33 8.82 -2.96
N SER A 221 18.26 8.34 -2.31
CA SER A 221 17.92 8.69 -0.92
C SER A 221 19.01 8.33 0.10
N PRO A 222 19.66 7.16 0.04
CA PRO A 222 20.78 6.84 0.93
C PRO A 222 21.93 7.84 0.80
N TYR A 223 22.33 8.15 -0.42
CA TYR A 223 23.43 9.06 -0.72
C TYR A 223 23.14 10.50 -0.29
N VAL A 224 21.89 10.97 -0.47
CA VAL A 224 21.44 12.28 0.02
C VAL A 224 21.64 12.39 1.53
N ARG A 225 21.22 11.35 2.26
CA ARG A 225 21.37 11.31 3.73
C ARG A 225 22.81 11.22 4.16
N ASP A 226 23.59 10.32 3.58
CA ASP A 226 24.95 10.02 4.01
C ASP A 226 25.93 11.16 3.64
N LEU A 227 25.64 11.92 2.57
CA LEU A 227 26.36 13.12 2.18
C LEU A 227 25.82 14.39 2.87
N GLY A 228 24.79 14.29 3.71
CA GLY A 228 24.20 15.45 4.40
C GLY A 228 23.57 16.49 3.45
N ILE A 229 23.06 16.05 2.29
CA ILE A 229 22.51 16.96 1.28
C ILE A 229 21.10 17.38 1.67
N GLU A 230 20.86 18.69 1.79
CA GLU A 230 19.51 19.24 1.93
C GLU A 230 18.88 19.42 0.55
N LEU A 231 17.82 18.63 0.29
CA LEU A 231 17.05 18.76 -0.94
C LEU A 231 16.05 19.91 -0.82
N GLN A 232 16.15 20.89 -1.71
CA GLN A 232 15.10 21.89 -1.85
C GLN A 232 13.80 21.24 -2.37
N PRO A 233 12.65 21.54 -1.77
CA PRO A 233 11.38 21.05 -2.30
C PRO A 233 11.21 21.52 -3.75
N PRO A 234 10.75 20.65 -4.65
CA PRO A 234 10.57 21.02 -6.05
C PRO A 234 9.59 22.20 -6.13
N ILE A 235 10.03 23.29 -6.79
CA ILE A 235 9.16 24.42 -7.08
C ILE A 235 8.05 23.90 -8.00
N LYS A 236 6.84 23.73 -7.48
CA LYS A 236 5.68 23.41 -8.31
C LYS A 236 5.43 24.56 -9.26
N LYS A 237 5.83 24.41 -10.52
CA LYS A 237 5.36 25.30 -11.56
C LYS A 237 3.86 25.13 -11.67
N LEU A 238 3.11 26.11 -11.20
CA LEU A 238 1.67 26.16 -11.43
C LEU A 238 1.46 26.25 -12.93
N SER A 239 0.92 25.19 -13.53
CA SER A 239 0.53 25.25 -14.93
C SER A 239 -0.61 26.28 -15.06
N THR A 240 -0.44 27.24 -15.95
CA THR A 240 -1.52 28.19 -16.25
C THR A 240 -2.69 27.43 -16.87
N MET A 241 -3.92 27.95 -16.69
CA MET A 241 -5.12 27.33 -17.29
C MET A 241 -4.93 27.11 -18.79
N ALA A 242 -4.28 28.04 -19.49
CA ALA A 242 -3.92 27.90 -20.91
C ALA A 242 -3.03 26.66 -21.16
N GLN A 243 -2.03 26.41 -20.35
CA GLN A 243 -1.16 25.22 -20.49
C GLN A 243 -1.92 23.91 -20.19
N ILE A 244 -2.91 23.95 -19.28
CA ILE A 244 -3.75 22.80 -18.97
C ILE A 244 -4.62 22.44 -20.18
N PHE A 245 -5.24 23.44 -20.82
CA PHE A 245 -6.12 23.22 -21.97
C PHE A 245 -5.36 22.95 -23.29
N THR A 246 -4.14 23.45 -23.44
CA THR A 246 -3.34 23.23 -24.66
C THR A 246 -2.40 22.03 -24.58
N SER A 247 -2.21 21.43 -23.39
CA SER A 247 -1.46 20.19 -23.26
C SER A 247 -2.22 19.06 -23.97
N LYS A 248 -1.69 18.60 -25.11
CA LYS A 248 -2.18 17.37 -25.74
C LYS A 248 -2.03 16.24 -24.71
N GLY A 249 -3.16 15.74 -24.21
CA GLY A 249 -3.16 14.59 -23.30
C GLY A 249 -2.41 13.43 -23.98
N LYS A 250 -1.57 12.72 -23.23
CA LYS A 250 -0.97 11.44 -23.66
C LYS A 250 -2.04 10.33 -23.72
N GLY A 251 -3.18 10.60 -24.32
CA GLY A 251 -4.18 9.60 -24.61
C GLY A 251 -3.76 8.84 -25.86
N LYS A 252 -3.78 7.52 -25.83
CA LYS A 252 -3.74 6.69 -27.03
C LYS A 252 -4.87 7.21 -27.94
N SER A 253 -4.53 7.65 -29.15
CA SER A 253 -5.52 8.04 -30.14
C SER A 253 -6.30 6.77 -30.51
N SER A 254 -7.45 6.57 -29.90
CA SER A 254 -8.48 5.73 -30.50
C SER A 254 -9.06 6.55 -31.63
N GLN A 255 -8.83 6.11 -32.86
CA GLN A 255 -9.55 6.68 -34.01
C GLN A 255 -11.05 6.67 -33.69
N PRO A 256 -11.77 7.75 -33.94
CA PRO A 256 -13.21 7.76 -33.77
C PRO A 256 -13.80 6.72 -34.73
N LYS A 257 -14.45 5.68 -34.20
CA LYS A 257 -15.30 4.82 -35.00
C LYS A 257 -16.41 5.71 -35.53
N SER A 258 -16.49 5.81 -36.85
CA SER A 258 -17.62 6.47 -37.56
C SER A 258 -18.92 5.78 -37.07
N ILE A 259 -19.77 6.53 -36.41
CA ILE A 259 -21.12 6.10 -36.11
C ILE A 259 -21.95 6.50 -37.32
N ASP A 260 -22.29 5.54 -38.17
CA ASP A 260 -23.26 5.71 -39.23
C ASP A 260 -24.64 5.93 -38.64
N PHE A 261 -25.10 7.17 -38.71
CA PHE A 261 -26.50 7.49 -38.43
C PHE A 261 -27.33 7.18 -39.67
N ALA A 262 -27.97 6.00 -39.68
CA ALA A 262 -29.04 5.78 -40.62
C ALA A 262 -30.24 6.68 -40.25
N PRO A 263 -30.91 7.30 -41.22
CA PRO A 263 -32.06 8.18 -40.96
C PRO A 263 -33.25 7.36 -40.38
N PRO A 264 -34.01 7.91 -39.42
CA PRO A 264 -35.09 7.20 -38.80
C PRO A 264 -36.26 7.04 -39.79
N GLU A 265 -36.71 5.81 -40.04
CA GLU A 265 -37.96 5.52 -40.69
C GLU A 265 -39.13 6.07 -39.88
N LYS A 266 -40.04 6.73 -40.59
CA LYS A 266 -41.30 7.26 -40.07
C LYS A 266 -42.16 6.14 -39.50
N ARG A 267 -42.31 6.08 -38.20
CA ARG A 267 -43.43 5.36 -37.59
C ARG A 267 -44.54 6.32 -37.23
N GLN A 268 -45.72 5.93 -37.72
CA GLN A 268 -46.97 6.67 -37.57
C GLN A 268 -47.40 6.70 -36.08
N SER A 269 -48.03 7.82 -35.76
CA SER A 269 -48.69 8.14 -34.50
C SER A 269 -49.79 7.17 -34.14
N LEU A 270 -49.81 6.76 -32.86
CA LEU A 270 -51.07 6.41 -32.20
C LEU A 270 -51.00 6.67 -30.69
N CYS A 271 -52.02 7.41 -30.25
CA CYS A 271 -52.57 7.53 -28.91
C CYS A 271 -51.86 8.47 -27.88
N SER A 272 -52.52 9.58 -27.75
CA SER A 272 -52.60 10.46 -26.58
C SER A 272 -53.06 9.69 -25.33
N VAL A 273 -52.32 9.89 -24.23
CA VAL A 273 -52.85 9.69 -22.87
C VAL A 273 -52.50 10.92 -22.05
N ASP A 274 -53.56 11.64 -21.66
CA ASP A 274 -53.55 12.76 -20.74
C ASP A 274 -53.05 12.34 -19.36
N PHE A 275 -52.10 13.02 -18.83
CA PHE A 275 -51.73 12.90 -17.41
C PHE A 275 -51.94 14.22 -16.70
N HIS A 276 -53.08 14.27 -15.96
CA HIS A 276 -53.40 15.34 -15.05
C HIS A 276 -52.50 15.33 -13.81
N SER A 277 -51.94 16.51 -13.57
CA SER A 277 -51.50 17.09 -12.31
C SER A 277 -51.64 16.33 -10.98
N ARG A 278 -50.58 16.23 -10.23
CA ARG A 278 -50.56 16.64 -8.79
C ARG A 278 -49.15 16.65 -8.22
N SER A 279 -48.88 17.77 -7.65
CA SER A 279 -48.48 18.20 -6.30
C SER A 279 -46.98 18.18 -5.98
N SER A 280 -46.51 19.37 -5.81
CA SER A 280 -45.48 19.90 -4.89
C SER A 280 -44.85 18.88 -3.91
N LEU A 281 -43.56 18.71 -4.03
CA LEU A 281 -42.71 18.30 -2.94
C LEU A 281 -41.63 19.37 -2.72
N THR A 282 -41.69 19.93 -1.55
CA THR A 282 -40.82 20.95 -0.99
C THR A 282 -39.36 20.48 -0.91
N HIS A 283 -38.46 21.33 -1.36
CA HIS A 283 -37.02 21.19 -1.11
C HIS A 283 -36.73 21.34 0.40
N PRO A 284 -35.81 20.54 0.97
CA PRO A 284 -35.26 20.82 2.29
C PRO A 284 -34.32 22.02 2.22
N PRO A 285 -34.18 22.80 3.30
CA PRO A 285 -33.39 24.03 3.32
C PRO A 285 -31.88 23.74 3.27
N ASN A 286 -31.16 24.63 2.62
CA ASN A 286 -29.70 24.67 2.60
C ASN A 286 -29.13 24.79 4.02
N PRO A 287 -28.03 24.08 4.34
CA PRO A 287 -27.29 24.32 5.57
C PRO A 287 -26.52 25.65 5.50
N PRO A 288 -26.27 26.29 6.65
CA PRO A 288 -25.65 27.61 6.72
C PRO A 288 -24.19 27.58 6.20
N ALA A 289 -23.88 28.65 5.47
CA ALA A 289 -22.51 28.99 5.07
C ALA A 289 -21.75 29.42 6.32
N ASP A 290 -20.75 28.63 6.75
CA ASP A 290 -19.53 29.05 7.43
C ASP A 290 -18.78 27.79 7.91
N THR A 291 -18.05 27.21 6.98
CA THR A 291 -16.96 26.27 7.32
C THR A 291 -15.77 26.64 6.42
N PRO A 292 -14.57 26.89 6.96
CA PRO A 292 -13.42 27.25 6.14
C PRO A 292 -13.06 26.11 5.20
N ILE A 293 -13.02 26.43 3.93
CA ILE A 293 -12.59 25.53 2.85
C ILE A 293 -11.11 25.26 3.06
N LEU A 294 -10.80 24.09 3.60
CA LEU A 294 -9.45 23.53 3.51
C LEU A 294 -9.18 23.24 2.04
N ASP A 295 -8.20 23.95 1.47
CA ASP A 295 -7.70 23.77 0.11
C ASP A 295 -7.39 22.29 -0.15
N VAL A 296 -8.26 21.63 -0.90
CA VAL A 296 -8.08 20.27 -1.37
C VAL A 296 -7.09 20.33 -2.53
N ILE A 297 -5.83 20.04 -2.23
CA ILE A 297 -4.80 19.83 -3.27
C ILE A 297 -5.22 18.59 -4.07
N ARG A 298 -5.79 18.81 -5.25
CA ARG A 298 -6.01 17.76 -6.26
C ARG A 298 -4.67 17.37 -6.88
N ILE A 299 -4.10 16.28 -6.38
CA ILE A 299 -2.99 15.59 -7.05
C ILE A 299 -3.62 14.76 -8.18
N ARG A 300 -3.24 15.02 -9.43
CA ARG A 300 -3.70 14.24 -10.59
C ARG A 300 -3.09 12.84 -10.53
N GLU A 301 -3.90 11.82 -10.84
CA GLU A 301 -3.47 10.41 -10.93
C GLU A 301 -2.32 10.17 -11.92
N SER A 302 -2.09 11.08 -12.87
CA SER A 302 -1.00 11.00 -13.86
C SER A 302 0.39 11.37 -13.34
N GLU A 303 0.52 11.89 -12.11
CA GLU A 303 1.82 12.25 -11.50
C GLU A 303 2.40 11.14 -10.62
N LEU A 304 1.72 10.01 -10.54
CA LEU A 304 2.10 8.88 -9.71
C LEU A 304 2.65 7.78 -10.61
N ASP A 305 3.98 7.68 -10.66
CA ASP A 305 4.68 6.62 -11.37
C ASP A 305 4.32 5.24 -10.76
N PRO A 306 3.64 4.34 -11.51
CA PRO A 306 3.29 3.01 -11.03
C PRO A 306 4.52 2.11 -10.82
N ALA A 307 5.70 2.49 -11.31
CA ALA A 307 6.92 1.69 -11.22
C ALA A 307 7.52 1.62 -9.79
N THR A 308 7.07 2.47 -8.86
CA THR A 308 7.61 2.49 -7.49
C THR A 308 6.94 1.51 -6.54
N PHE A 309 5.86 0.83 -6.98
CA PHE A 309 5.17 -0.18 -6.18
C PHE A 309 4.64 -1.29 -7.09
N ASN A 310 5.34 -2.40 -7.16
CA ASN A 310 4.85 -3.56 -7.89
C ASN A 310 3.78 -4.27 -7.06
N PHE A 311 2.51 -3.95 -7.33
CA PHE A 311 1.35 -4.53 -6.65
C PHE A 311 1.15 -6.01 -7.00
N ASP A 312 1.67 -6.48 -8.13
CA ASP A 312 1.46 -7.85 -8.61
C ASP A 312 2.47 -8.86 -8.05
N LEU A 313 3.68 -8.42 -7.72
CA LEU A 313 4.73 -9.32 -7.22
C LEU A 313 4.90 -9.26 -5.70
N GLY A 314 4.42 -8.20 -5.02
CA GLY A 314 4.53 -8.07 -3.56
C GLY A 314 5.97 -8.03 -3.04
N GLU A 315 6.94 -7.77 -3.92
CA GLU A 315 8.35 -7.81 -3.60
C GLU A 315 8.94 -6.41 -3.48
N PHE A 316 9.58 -6.15 -2.34
CA PHE A 316 10.53 -5.06 -2.21
C PHE A 316 11.83 -5.49 -2.86
N VAL A 317 12.38 -4.65 -3.74
CA VAL A 317 13.78 -4.78 -4.14
C VAL A 317 14.61 -4.50 -2.89
N GLN A 318 15.16 -5.57 -2.29
CA GLN A 318 16.00 -5.48 -1.10
C GLN A 318 17.31 -4.78 -1.43
N GLN A 319 17.76 -3.94 -0.51
CA GLN A 319 19.15 -3.51 -0.51
C GLN A 319 20.06 -4.72 -0.21
N PRO A 320 21.17 -4.90 -0.92
CA PRO A 320 22.14 -5.92 -0.58
C PRO A 320 22.72 -5.63 0.81
N PRO A 321 23.10 -6.68 1.58
CA PRO A 321 23.69 -6.49 2.88
C PRO A 321 24.99 -5.67 2.77
N LEU A 322 25.14 -4.70 3.65
CA LEU A 322 26.40 -4.00 3.84
C LEU A 322 27.45 -5.05 4.19
N ARG A 323 28.44 -5.25 3.31
CA ARG A 323 29.60 -6.07 3.65
C ARG A 323 30.32 -5.40 4.83
N ALA A 324 30.39 -6.12 5.91
CA ALA A 324 31.29 -5.78 7.01
C ALA A 324 32.72 -5.82 6.46
N SER A 325 33.43 -4.72 6.61
CA SER A 325 34.89 -4.62 6.46
C SER A 325 35.57 -5.12 7.71
#